data_81c60443063625b0225aaee2eb9580ca
#
_entry.id   81c60443063625b0225aaee2eb9580ca
#
_cell.length_a   1.000
_cell.length_b   1.000
_cell.length_c   1.000
_cell.angle_alpha   90.00
_cell.angle_beta   90.00
_cell.angle_gamma   90.00
#
_symmetry.space_group_name_H-M   'P 1'
#
loop_
_entity.id
_entity.type
_entity.pdbx_description
1 polymer ?
#
loop_
_entity_poly.entity_id
_entity_poly.type
_entity_poly.pdbx_seq_one_letter_code
_entity_poly.pdbx_strand_id
1 'polypeptide(L)'
;MDEYYQVVQALPQWLARPLGQLPSEDAETVHELRLRLGCAPQFTVQGCSCTPTQLAPELNALQTMQLTPLQMEEILFTLCGGSVHTHQVEIAQGYVTLKKMIVR
;
A
#
# COMPACT_ATOMS: atom_id res chain seq x y z
N MET A 1 -8.93 -13.90 5.20
CA MET A 1 -8.27 -12.95 4.26
C MET A 1 -7.23 -12.15 5.01
N ASP A 2 -6.05 -12.01 4.44
CA ASP A 2 -4.98 -11.26 5.10
C ASP A 2 -5.34 -9.78 5.26
N GLU A 3 -4.83 -9.18 6.32
CA GLU A 3 -5.06 -7.76 6.59
C GLU A 3 -4.59 -6.86 5.44
N TYR A 4 -3.62 -7.31 4.65
CA TYR A 4 -3.15 -6.58 3.47
C TYR A 4 -4.32 -6.16 2.57
N TYR A 5 -5.24 -7.09 2.29
CA TYR A 5 -6.36 -6.80 1.40
C TYR A 5 -7.35 -5.82 2.03
N GLN A 6 -7.47 -5.83 3.34
CA GLN A 6 -8.30 -4.85 4.05
C GLN A 6 -7.70 -3.45 3.95
N VAL A 7 -6.38 -3.36 4.09
CA VAL A 7 -5.65 -2.10 3.90
C VAL A 7 -5.84 -1.58 2.48
N VAL A 8 -5.67 -2.45 1.50
CA VAL A 8 -5.79 -2.09 0.09
C VAL A 8 -7.19 -1.57 -0.23
N GLN A 9 -8.23 -2.16 0.36
CA GLN A 9 -9.60 -1.73 0.13
C GLN A 9 -9.90 -0.32 0.64
N ALA A 10 -9.08 0.20 1.54
CA ALA A 10 -9.23 1.56 2.04
C ALA A 10 -8.66 2.61 1.09
N LEU A 11 -8.05 2.19 0.00
CA LEU A 11 -7.41 3.07 -0.98
C LEU A 11 -8.32 3.31 -2.18
N PRO A 12 -8.03 4.37 -2.97
CA PRO A 12 -8.78 4.60 -4.21
C PRO A 12 -8.71 3.39 -5.13
N GLN A 13 -9.77 3.20 -5.90
CA GLN A 13 -9.92 2.01 -6.73
C GLN A 13 -8.78 1.82 -7.73
N TRP A 14 -8.30 2.93 -8.32
CA TRP A 14 -7.21 2.85 -9.31
C TRP A 14 -5.90 2.32 -8.71
N LEU A 15 -5.73 2.46 -7.40
CA LEU A 15 -4.56 1.94 -6.69
C LEU A 15 -4.87 0.57 -6.07
N ALA A 16 -6.08 0.41 -5.54
CA ALA A 16 -6.49 -0.84 -4.90
C ALA A 16 -6.52 -2.02 -5.86
N ARG A 17 -6.92 -1.78 -7.10
CA ARG A 17 -6.98 -2.85 -8.11
C ARG A 17 -5.62 -3.50 -8.37
N PRO A 18 -4.61 -2.72 -8.78
CA PRO A 18 -3.29 -3.33 -9.01
C PRO A 18 -2.67 -3.88 -7.73
N LEU A 19 -2.86 -3.22 -6.59
CA LEU A 19 -2.33 -3.74 -5.32
C LEU A 19 -3.00 -5.05 -4.92
N GLY A 20 -4.27 -5.21 -5.26
CA GLY A 20 -5.02 -6.42 -4.94
C GLY A 20 -4.61 -7.64 -5.75
N GLN A 21 -3.78 -7.47 -6.78
CA GLN A 21 -3.27 -8.58 -7.58
C GLN A 21 -2.18 -9.38 -6.86
N LEU A 22 -1.68 -8.88 -5.76
CA LEU A 22 -0.65 -9.60 -4.99
C LEU A 22 -1.21 -10.92 -4.48
N PRO A 23 -0.53 -12.05 -4.76
CA PRO A 23 -0.98 -13.35 -4.25
C PRO A 23 -0.99 -13.39 -2.72
N SER A 24 -1.87 -14.19 -2.14
CA SER A 24 -2.05 -14.25 -0.69
C SER A 24 -0.77 -14.69 0.04
N GLU A 25 0.02 -15.56 -0.58
CA GLU A 25 1.28 -16.01 0.00
C GLU A 25 2.24 -14.83 0.21
N ASP A 26 2.31 -13.95 -0.78
CA ASP A 26 3.16 -12.76 -0.69
C ASP A 26 2.56 -11.71 0.22
N ALA A 27 1.23 -11.58 0.20
CA ALA A 27 0.54 -10.61 1.05
C ALA A 27 0.82 -10.86 2.54
N GLU A 28 0.93 -12.13 2.94
CA GLU A 28 1.21 -12.48 4.32
C GLU A 28 2.56 -11.94 4.78
N THR A 29 3.51 -11.78 3.89
CA THR A 29 4.86 -11.31 4.22
C THR A 29 4.98 -9.81 4.33
N VAL A 30 4.01 -9.05 3.82
CA VAL A 30 4.05 -7.59 3.81
C VAL A 30 3.67 -7.05 5.18
N HIS A 31 4.52 -6.20 5.75
CA HIS A 31 4.26 -5.53 7.03
C HIS A 31 3.78 -4.10 6.84
N GLU A 32 4.27 -3.44 5.80
CA GLU A 32 3.92 -2.05 5.52
C GLU A 32 3.77 -1.84 4.02
N LEU A 33 2.84 -0.96 3.66
CA LEU A 33 2.71 -0.39 2.33
C LEU A 33 3.07 1.08 2.44
N ARG A 34 4.03 1.53 1.64
CA ARG A 34 4.55 2.89 1.70
C ARG A 34 4.25 3.60 0.40
N LEU A 35 3.55 4.73 0.52
CA LEU A 35 3.15 5.55 -0.62
C LEU A 35 3.85 6.90 -0.51
N ARG A 36 4.67 7.23 -1.51
CA ARG A 36 5.48 8.42 -1.48
C ARG A 36 5.30 9.20 -2.76
N LEU A 37 5.23 10.52 -2.61
CA LEU A 37 5.10 11.43 -3.75
C LEU A 37 6.24 11.22 -4.73
N GLY A 38 5.90 11.07 -6.01
CA GLY A 38 6.87 10.92 -7.08
C GLY A 38 7.47 9.52 -7.22
N CYS A 39 7.01 8.57 -6.42
CA CYS A 39 7.56 7.22 -6.41
C CYS A 39 6.48 6.17 -6.62
N ALA A 40 6.88 4.98 -7.05
CA ALA A 40 6.01 3.82 -7.05
C ALA A 40 5.75 3.37 -5.61
N PRO A 41 4.61 2.70 -5.36
CA PRO A 41 4.37 2.10 -4.06
C PRO A 41 5.53 1.17 -3.69
N GLN A 42 5.87 1.13 -2.40
CA GLN A 42 6.90 0.24 -1.90
C GLN A 42 6.37 -0.55 -0.73
N PHE A 43 6.97 -1.70 -0.50
CA PHE A 43 6.51 -2.64 0.52
C PHE A 43 7.64 -2.93 1.49
N THR A 44 7.30 -3.14 2.75
CA THR A 44 8.26 -3.57 3.75
C THR A 44 7.98 -5.03 4.07
N VAL A 45 8.99 -5.88 3.85
CA VAL A 45 8.92 -7.32 4.09
C VAL A 45 10.10 -7.68 4.98
N GLN A 46 9.82 -8.15 6.19
CA GLN A 46 10.87 -8.56 7.15
C GLN A 46 11.91 -7.46 7.36
N GLY A 47 11.44 -6.22 7.47
CA GLY A 47 12.32 -5.08 7.69
C GLY A 47 13.04 -4.55 6.46
N CYS A 48 12.84 -5.20 5.30
CA CYS A 48 13.48 -4.78 4.06
C CYS A 48 12.48 -4.13 3.12
N SER A 49 12.90 -3.08 2.42
CA SER A 49 12.09 -2.40 1.44
C SER A 49 12.13 -3.14 0.11
N CYS A 50 10.97 -3.35 -0.49
CA CYS A 50 10.83 -4.03 -1.78
C CYS A 50 10.07 -3.15 -2.77
N THR A 51 10.50 -3.16 -4.03
CA THR A 51 9.72 -2.59 -5.13
C THR A 51 8.59 -3.56 -5.49
N PRO A 52 7.58 -3.11 -6.26
CA PRO A 52 6.48 -4.01 -6.61
C PRO A 52 6.94 -5.30 -7.27
N THR A 53 7.78 -5.23 -8.30
CA THR A 53 8.19 -6.44 -9.02
C THR A 53 9.19 -7.29 -8.23
N GLN A 54 9.89 -6.71 -7.26
CA GLN A 54 10.72 -7.50 -6.37
C GLN A 54 9.87 -8.38 -5.46
N LEU A 55 8.68 -7.91 -5.13
CA LEU A 55 7.75 -8.67 -4.30
C LEU A 55 7.02 -9.73 -5.10
N ALA A 56 6.44 -9.34 -6.25
CA ALA A 56 5.70 -10.28 -7.09
C ALA A 56 5.57 -9.73 -8.51
N PRO A 57 5.72 -10.59 -9.55
CA PRO A 57 5.56 -10.14 -10.94
C PRO A 57 4.16 -9.63 -11.26
N GLU A 58 3.15 -10.09 -10.51
CA GLU A 58 1.77 -9.63 -10.69
C GLU A 58 1.60 -8.13 -10.44
N LEU A 59 2.56 -7.50 -9.77
CA LEU A 59 2.53 -6.09 -9.45
C LEU A 59 3.26 -5.21 -10.47
N ASN A 60 3.51 -5.73 -11.67
CA ASN A 60 4.31 -5.00 -12.65
C ASN A 60 3.68 -3.66 -13.06
N ALA A 61 2.35 -3.55 -13.00
CA ALA A 61 1.66 -2.30 -13.32
C ALA A 61 2.01 -1.17 -12.35
N LEU A 62 2.45 -1.51 -11.15
CA LEU A 62 2.84 -0.52 -10.14
C LEU A 62 4.30 -0.09 -10.25
N GLN A 63 5.13 -0.86 -10.94
CA GLN A 63 6.58 -0.68 -10.91
C GLN A 63 7.02 0.69 -11.44
N THR A 64 6.33 1.20 -12.46
CA THR A 64 6.68 2.47 -13.09
C THR A 64 5.76 3.62 -12.64
N MET A 65 4.87 3.37 -11.71
CA MET A 65 3.96 4.39 -11.22
C MET A 65 4.72 5.48 -10.47
N GLN A 66 4.33 6.73 -10.68
CA GLN A 66 4.87 7.88 -9.95
C GLN A 66 3.68 8.65 -9.39
N LEU A 67 3.49 8.56 -8.09
CA LEU A 67 2.33 9.19 -7.45
C LEU A 67 2.42 10.70 -7.55
N THR A 68 1.38 11.31 -8.11
CA THR A 68 1.28 12.77 -8.27
C THR A 68 0.69 13.40 -7.02
N PRO A 69 0.85 14.74 -6.85
CA PRO A 69 0.20 15.43 -5.72
C PRO A 69 -1.31 15.22 -5.68
N LEU A 70 -1.98 15.24 -6.83
CA LEU A 70 -3.41 15.03 -6.90
C LEU A 70 -3.78 13.62 -6.47
N GLN A 71 -3.01 12.64 -6.89
CA GLN A 71 -3.22 11.24 -6.47
C GLN A 71 -3.01 11.08 -4.97
N MET A 72 -2.00 11.73 -4.41
CA MET A 72 -1.78 11.69 -2.96
C MET A 72 -2.95 12.32 -2.20
N GLU A 73 -3.51 13.42 -2.70
CA GLU A 73 -4.70 14.03 -2.10
C GLU A 73 -5.87 13.05 -2.09
N GLU A 74 -6.08 12.36 -3.19
CA GLU A 74 -7.17 11.39 -3.30
C GLU A 74 -6.96 10.23 -2.33
N ILE A 75 -5.74 9.75 -2.20
CA ILE A 75 -5.40 8.71 -1.23
C ILE A 75 -5.76 9.16 0.18
N LEU A 76 -5.34 10.36 0.55
CA LEU A 76 -5.61 10.90 1.89
C LEU A 76 -7.10 11.06 2.12
N PHE A 77 -7.83 11.57 1.14
CA PHE A 77 -9.26 11.75 1.23
C PHE A 77 -9.97 10.41 1.46
N THR A 78 -9.58 9.39 0.71
CA THR A 78 -10.19 8.07 0.81
C THR A 78 -9.89 7.44 2.18
N LEU A 79 -8.67 7.58 2.67
CA LEU A 79 -8.29 7.05 3.97
C LEU A 79 -9.04 7.74 5.12
N CYS A 80 -9.23 9.06 5.03
CA CYS A 80 -9.95 9.82 6.05
C CYS A 80 -11.44 9.50 6.09
N GLY A 81 -12.01 9.13 4.94
CA GLY A 81 -13.42 8.79 4.86
C GLY A 81 -13.75 7.35 5.22
N GLY A 82 -12.74 6.52 5.35
CA GLY A 82 -12.93 5.10 5.62
C GLY A 82 -12.73 4.72 7.07
N SER A 83 -13.15 3.51 7.40
CA SER A 83 -12.93 2.92 8.71
C SER A 83 -11.61 2.16 8.68
N VAL A 84 -10.67 2.56 9.51
CA VAL A 84 -9.30 1.99 9.48
C VAL A 84 -9.01 1.27 10.80
N HIS A 85 -9.83 0.28 11.11
CA HIS A 85 -9.76 -0.41 12.41
C HIS A 85 -8.68 -1.48 12.50
N THR A 86 -8.21 -1.98 11.36
CA THR A 86 -7.32 -3.15 11.34
C THR A 86 -5.89 -2.82 10.94
N HIS A 87 -5.58 -1.53 10.78
CA HIS A 87 -4.22 -1.11 10.39
C HIS A 87 -3.93 0.28 10.91
N GLN A 88 -2.65 0.64 10.93
CA GLN A 88 -2.19 1.95 11.32
C GLN A 88 -1.81 2.76 10.10
N VAL A 89 -2.19 4.04 10.10
CA VAL A 89 -1.85 4.98 9.04
C VAL A 89 -0.97 6.06 9.63
N GLU A 90 0.21 6.24 9.05
CA GLU A 90 1.10 7.34 9.40
C GLU A 90 1.19 8.27 8.20
N ILE A 91 0.94 9.55 8.43
CA ILE A 91 0.93 10.56 7.37
C ILE A 91 1.99 11.60 7.68
N ALA A 92 2.89 11.81 6.74
CA ALA A 92 3.86 12.88 6.78
C ALA A 92 3.81 13.61 5.45
N GLN A 93 4.47 14.74 5.35
CA GLN A 93 4.44 15.54 4.13
C GLN A 93 4.94 14.73 2.93
N GLY A 94 4.05 14.48 1.95
CA GLY A 94 4.36 13.72 0.76
C GLY A 94 4.57 12.23 0.97
N TYR A 95 4.05 11.69 2.10
CA TYR A 95 4.39 10.34 2.50
C TYR A 95 3.25 9.73 3.32
N VAL A 96 2.82 8.53 2.95
CA VAL A 96 1.81 7.79 3.69
C VAL A 96 2.32 6.37 3.93
N THR A 97 2.29 5.92 5.17
CA THR A 97 2.65 4.56 5.53
C THR A 97 1.45 3.86 6.13
N LEU A 98 1.12 2.70 5.59
CA LEU A 98 0.03 1.86 6.06
C LEU A 98 0.64 0.60 6.66
N LYS A 99 0.44 0.41 7.96
CA LYS A 99 1.01 -0.73 8.68
C LYS A 99 -0.08 -1.69 9.10
N LYS A 100 0.25 -2.97 9.12
CA LYS A 100 -0.66 -3.94 9.69
C LYS A 100 -0.73 -3.78 11.20
N MET A 101 -1.93 -3.90 11.76
CA MET A 101 -2.14 -3.82 13.21
C MET A 101 -1.66 -5.09 13.92
N ILE A 102 -1.81 -6.23 13.26
CA ILE A 102 -1.46 -7.51 13.86
C ILE A 102 0.00 -7.79 13.59
N VAL A 103 0.78 -7.87 14.65
CA VAL A 103 2.21 -8.21 14.59
C VAL A 103 2.38 -9.62 15.09
N ARG A 104 3.08 -10.44 14.33
CA ARG A 104 3.33 -11.83 14.69
C ARG A 104 4.80 -12.09 14.86
#